data_e61ebf1a3986f5368da04e092cebbd4f
#
_entry.id   e61ebf1a3986f5368da04e092cebbd4f
#
_cell.length_a   1.000
_cell.length_b   1.000
_cell.length_c   1.000
_cell.angle_alpha   90.00
_cell.angle_beta   90.00
_cell.angle_gamma   90.00
#
_symmetry.space_group_name_H-M   'P 1'
#
loop_
_entity.id
_entity.type
_entity.pdbx_description
1 polymer ?
#
loop_
_entity_poly.entity_id
_entity_poly.type
_entity_poly.pdbx_seq_one_letter_code
_entity_poly.pdbx_strand_id
1 'polypeptide(L)'
;AEKFFPNGLDDMVAIADKIHAAGLKLGLHTLTGCIHPADPLVTPAAPADLIASARYTLAQPLPADGKVLYVNEKPVPGHDLVWTYSGNGNAIRIGTEIIRYSRISRDPPYAFLDCERGAFKTAPQAHPQGAEADYLQQRYLAFYPQPDSKLADHVAENIAKVYNACKADFIYLDGSEGMGSRYNIDAMRWKIFSKLHGGMSEASCGGHNNWWFHSRLGAWDSTSWAFKQFHDRHIERTQRCRLNHLLEPQLGWWWFNGPRIQSRGQFMDEAEYFAAKNLGLNAPMSINAITYSRPSGNRRAIDMLTVLGWYEQHRLANYFDASTVAAVGEPGKDFRLRLDGNGHWRFTPVHMRERRVAASGNGSATWTTDSPHGGQPFRGRIEALYTVAPASSRDAMVIADFSDLATIHDRRTAATVTQTLGVETNDTRGGARNLRIKAENAATSSRGAWSLLGHVHPFPYFNLKGKRGFGIWVKGDGSGALLNVQLQTPREYSGTASDHYIDLDFTGWRYVELLLRERDTARLYDYVWPSVADQFHRDVDIAHICQINLLLNAIPAKGRVDIVVGPLLALPVLKG
;
A
#
# COMPACT_ATOMS: atom_id res chain seq x y z
N ALA A 1 -14.61 -5.29 25.44
CA ALA A 1 -14.34 -4.54 26.68
C ALA A 1 -14.72 -5.37 27.91
N GLU A 2 -15.94 -5.85 28.02
CA GLU A 2 -16.48 -6.60 29.19
C GLU A 2 -15.62 -7.77 29.68
N LYS A 3 -14.91 -8.45 28.80
CA LYS A 3 -14.00 -9.55 29.18
C LYS A 3 -12.80 -9.06 30.02
N PHE A 4 -12.30 -7.87 29.75
CA PHE A 4 -11.10 -7.31 30.40
C PHE A 4 -11.44 -6.26 31.46
N PHE A 5 -12.60 -5.65 31.34
CA PHE A 5 -13.12 -4.58 32.19
C PHE A 5 -14.58 -4.91 32.59
N PRO A 6 -14.78 -5.91 33.47
CA PRO A 6 -16.11 -6.36 33.85
C PRO A 6 -16.96 -5.27 34.54
N ASN A 7 -16.34 -4.32 35.24
CA ASN A 7 -16.99 -3.17 35.83
C ASN A 7 -16.90 -1.91 34.93
N GLY A 8 -16.57 -2.10 33.64
CA GLY A 8 -16.57 -1.03 32.65
C GLY A 8 -15.53 0.07 32.92
N LEU A 9 -16.00 1.31 33.01
CA LEU A 9 -15.13 2.48 33.13
C LEU A 9 -14.35 2.50 34.46
N ASP A 10 -14.93 1.99 35.53
CA ASP A 10 -14.28 1.99 36.86
C ASP A 10 -13.00 1.14 36.86
N ASP A 11 -13.01 0.00 36.17
CA ASP A 11 -11.81 -0.83 36.01
C ASP A 11 -10.73 -0.11 35.16
N MET A 12 -11.14 0.62 34.15
CA MET A 12 -10.21 1.39 33.33
C MET A 12 -9.56 2.52 34.13
N VAL A 13 -10.33 3.23 34.95
CA VAL A 13 -9.83 4.27 35.85
C VAL A 13 -8.86 3.68 36.87
N ALA A 14 -9.21 2.54 37.50
CA ALA A 14 -8.33 1.88 38.46
C ALA A 14 -6.99 1.45 37.84
N ILE A 15 -6.96 1.05 36.56
CA ILE A 15 -5.72 0.75 35.83
C ILE A 15 -4.95 2.03 35.52
N ALA A 16 -5.64 3.08 35.08
CA ALA A 16 -5.04 4.38 34.81
C ALA A 16 -4.33 4.95 36.06
N ASP A 17 -4.98 4.89 37.21
CA ASP A 17 -4.42 5.34 38.49
C ASP A 17 -3.15 4.55 38.85
N LYS A 18 -3.12 3.23 38.64
CA LYS A 18 -1.92 2.41 38.83
C LYS A 18 -0.77 2.81 37.91
N ILE A 19 -1.06 3.09 36.64
CA ILE A 19 -0.06 3.54 35.65
C ILE A 19 0.54 4.87 36.10
N HIS A 20 -0.29 5.84 36.49
CA HIS A 20 0.16 7.15 36.94
C HIS A 20 0.92 7.06 38.28
N ALA A 21 0.46 6.23 39.24
CA ALA A 21 1.16 6.00 40.48
C ALA A 21 2.57 5.39 40.30
N ALA A 22 2.79 4.66 39.21
CA ALA A 22 4.10 4.16 38.81
C ALA A 22 4.98 5.20 38.08
N GLY A 23 4.54 6.45 37.97
CA GLY A 23 5.26 7.51 37.28
C GLY A 23 5.22 7.39 35.74
N LEU A 24 4.34 6.54 35.20
CA LEU A 24 4.16 6.31 33.78
C LEU A 24 3.01 7.17 33.24
N LYS A 25 2.98 7.34 31.92
CA LYS A 25 1.91 8.02 31.19
C LYS A 25 1.00 7.02 30.48
N LEU A 26 -0.29 7.36 30.39
CA LEU A 26 -1.31 6.54 29.74
C LEU A 26 -1.67 7.10 28.36
N GLY A 27 -1.52 6.28 27.32
CA GLY A 27 -2.04 6.55 26.00
C GLY A 27 -3.25 5.67 25.67
N LEU A 28 -4.27 6.25 25.06
CA LEU A 28 -5.42 5.53 24.53
C LEU A 28 -5.39 5.46 23.01
N HIS A 29 -5.72 4.31 22.47
CA HIS A 29 -5.93 4.10 21.03
C HIS A 29 -7.42 3.94 20.75
N THR A 30 -7.96 4.70 19.82
CA THR A 30 -9.35 4.58 19.37
C THR A 30 -9.47 4.62 17.85
N LEU A 31 -10.48 3.93 17.34
CA LEU A 31 -10.87 4.02 15.94
C LEU A 31 -11.82 5.20 15.76
N THR A 32 -11.36 6.23 15.06
CA THR A 32 -12.06 7.51 14.89
C THR A 32 -13.37 7.34 14.13
N GLY A 33 -14.48 7.52 14.80
CA GLY A 33 -15.81 7.45 14.20
C GLY A 33 -16.28 6.06 13.78
N CYS A 34 -15.52 5.00 14.01
CA CYS A 34 -15.92 3.64 13.66
C CYS A 34 -17.03 3.15 14.60
N ILE A 35 -18.15 2.71 14.02
CA ILE A 35 -19.27 2.11 14.74
C ILE A 35 -19.43 0.67 14.24
N HIS A 36 -19.32 -0.30 15.16
CA HIS A 36 -19.50 -1.70 14.80
C HIS A 36 -20.96 -1.96 14.39
N PRO A 37 -21.23 -2.77 13.36
CA PRO A 37 -22.59 -3.02 12.90
C PRO A 37 -23.55 -3.59 13.95
N ALA A 38 -23.04 -4.31 14.94
CA ALA A 38 -23.82 -4.84 16.06
C ALA A 38 -23.88 -3.89 17.27
N ASP A 39 -23.39 -2.66 17.15
CA ASP A 39 -23.47 -1.65 18.22
C ASP A 39 -24.93 -1.21 18.41
N PRO A 40 -25.38 -0.94 19.66
CA PRO A 40 -26.70 -0.38 19.92
C PRO A 40 -27.02 0.93 19.19
N LEU A 41 -25.99 1.65 18.72
CA LEU A 41 -26.13 2.83 17.87
C LEU A 41 -26.54 2.51 16.43
N VAL A 42 -26.49 1.24 16.01
CA VAL A 42 -26.82 0.80 14.64
C VAL A 42 -27.98 -0.18 14.65
N THR A 43 -28.06 -1.07 15.63
CA THR A 43 -29.05 -2.13 15.71
C THR A 43 -29.92 -1.98 16.98
N PRO A 44 -31.22 -2.26 16.97
CA PRO A 44 -32.00 -2.90 15.89
C PRO A 44 -32.55 -1.94 14.81
N ALA A 45 -32.24 -0.65 14.87
CA ALA A 45 -32.75 0.35 13.95
C ALA A 45 -31.60 1.27 13.48
N ALA A 46 -31.20 1.13 12.24
CA ALA A 46 -30.08 1.90 11.69
C ALA A 46 -30.45 3.40 11.60
N PRO A 47 -29.62 4.30 12.16
CA PRO A 47 -29.91 5.74 12.15
C PRO A 47 -29.66 6.34 10.75
N ALA A 48 -30.38 7.42 10.47
CA ALA A 48 -30.22 8.20 9.25
C ALA A 48 -28.84 8.88 9.16
N ASP A 49 -28.22 9.09 10.30
CA ASP A 49 -26.94 9.82 10.46
C ASP A 49 -25.69 9.02 10.05
N LEU A 50 -25.85 7.80 9.52
CA LEU A 50 -24.72 7.06 8.94
C LEU A 50 -24.32 7.65 7.59
N ILE A 51 -23.02 7.72 7.31
CA ILE A 51 -22.50 8.20 6.03
C ILE A 51 -22.93 7.24 4.92
N ALA A 52 -23.59 7.78 3.89
CA ALA A 52 -23.83 7.11 2.63
C ALA A 52 -22.81 7.58 1.58
N SER A 53 -22.19 6.65 0.87
CA SER A 53 -21.26 6.94 -0.24
C SER A 53 -21.97 7.00 -1.59
N ALA A 54 -23.18 6.45 -1.69
CA ALA A 54 -24.08 6.59 -2.84
C ALA A 54 -25.53 6.47 -2.38
N ARG A 55 -26.45 6.98 -3.19
CA ARG A 55 -27.90 6.88 -2.97
C ARG A 55 -28.57 6.37 -4.23
N TYR A 56 -29.52 5.48 -4.03
CA TYR A 56 -30.34 4.86 -5.06
C TYR A 56 -31.80 5.05 -4.74
N THR A 57 -32.64 4.87 -5.74
CA THR A 57 -34.11 4.93 -5.62
C THR A 57 -34.72 3.60 -6.01
N LEU A 58 -35.57 3.02 -5.20
CA LEU A 58 -36.25 1.78 -5.54
C LEU A 58 -37.10 1.92 -6.82
N ALA A 59 -36.79 1.11 -7.82
CA ALA A 59 -37.53 1.05 -9.08
C ALA A 59 -38.86 0.29 -8.96
N GLN A 60 -38.99 -0.58 -7.93
CA GLN A 60 -40.15 -1.41 -7.65
C GLN A 60 -40.32 -1.53 -6.13
N PRO A 61 -41.53 -1.86 -5.64
CA PRO A 61 -41.73 -2.18 -4.23
C PRO A 61 -40.86 -3.36 -3.82
N LEU A 62 -40.26 -3.31 -2.64
CA LEU A 62 -39.46 -4.38 -2.06
C LEU A 62 -40.23 -5.04 -0.91
N PRO A 63 -40.73 -6.28 -1.07
CA PRO A 63 -41.38 -7.02 0.02
C PRO A 63 -40.42 -7.29 1.17
N ALA A 64 -40.92 -7.53 2.37
CA ALA A 64 -40.10 -7.78 3.56
C ALA A 64 -39.15 -9.00 3.42
N ASP A 65 -39.54 -9.98 2.61
CA ASP A 65 -38.76 -11.18 2.29
C ASP A 65 -38.05 -11.14 0.91
N GLY A 66 -38.19 -10.00 0.19
CA GLY A 66 -37.64 -9.80 -1.14
C GLY A 66 -36.12 -9.90 -1.15
N LYS A 67 -35.58 -10.67 -2.10
CA LYS A 67 -34.13 -10.92 -2.25
C LYS A 67 -33.48 -10.16 -3.41
N VAL A 68 -34.25 -9.36 -4.12
CA VAL A 68 -33.78 -8.52 -5.21
C VAL A 68 -34.25 -7.09 -4.98
N LEU A 69 -33.31 -6.18 -4.94
CA LEU A 69 -33.55 -4.76 -4.74
C LEU A 69 -33.33 -4.05 -6.07
N TYR A 70 -34.42 -3.78 -6.81
CA TYR A 70 -34.35 -3.07 -8.09
C TYR A 70 -34.21 -1.57 -7.85
N VAL A 71 -33.30 -0.93 -8.61
CA VAL A 71 -33.00 0.50 -8.49
C VAL A 71 -33.07 1.19 -9.86
N ASN A 72 -33.35 2.49 -9.85
CA ASN A 72 -33.42 3.29 -11.07
C ASN A 72 -32.02 3.63 -11.60
N GLU A 73 -31.05 3.86 -10.70
CA GLU A 73 -29.71 4.29 -11.03
C GLU A 73 -28.80 3.07 -11.24
N LYS A 74 -27.86 3.21 -12.15
CA LYS A 74 -26.85 2.19 -12.36
C LYS A 74 -25.95 2.07 -11.12
N PRO A 75 -25.77 0.86 -10.54
CA PRO A 75 -24.86 0.67 -9.43
C PRO A 75 -23.43 1.10 -9.77
N VAL A 76 -22.79 1.80 -8.86
CA VAL A 76 -21.42 2.29 -9.03
C VAL A 76 -20.46 1.09 -9.15
N PRO A 77 -19.49 1.12 -10.08
CA PRO A 77 -18.45 0.08 -10.13
C PRO A 77 -17.75 -0.08 -8.78
N GLY A 78 -17.54 -1.33 -8.38
CA GLY A 78 -16.97 -1.67 -7.07
C GLY A 78 -18.00 -1.98 -5.99
N HIS A 79 -19.28 -1.76 -6.24
CA HIS A 79 -20.35 -2.21 -5.34
C HIS A 79 -20.72 -3.70 -5.51
N ASP A 80 -20.01 -4.42 -6.37
CA ASP A 80 -20.12 -5.87 -6.56
C ASP A 80 -19.21 -6.69 -5.64
N LEU A 81 -18.66 -6.06 -4.61
CA LEU A 81 -17.68 -6.68 -3.74
C LEU A 81 -18.28 -7.14 -2.42
N VAL A 82 -17.75 -8.26 -1.97
CA VAL A 82 -18.04 -8.78 -0.63
C VAL A 82 -17.37 -7.89 0.42
N TRP A 83 -18.01 -7.68 1.54
CA TRP A 83 -17.44 -6.98 2.68
C TRP A 83 -16.11 -7.59 3.11
N THR A 84 -15.04 -6.81 3.01
CA THR A 84 -13.71 -7.16 3.48
C THR A 84 -13.24 -6.15 4.53
N TYR A 85 -12.24 -6.51 5.34
CA TYR A 85 -11.73 -5.64 6.40
C TYR A 85 -11.30 -4.25 5.90
N SER A 86 -10.60 -4.19 4.79
CA SER A 86 -10.05 -2.93 4.24
C SER A 86 -10.80 -2.40 3.01
N GLY A 87 -11.79 -3.16 2.53
CA GLY A 87 -12.59 -2.79 1.37
C GLY A 87 -13.91 -2.12 1.74
N ASN A 88 -14.64 -1.69 0.71
CA ASN A 88 -16.00 -1.23 0.87
C ASN A 88 -16.92 -2.40 1.29
N GLY A 89 -17.97 -2.09 2.00
CA GLY A 89 -18.98 -3.08 2.35
C GLY A 89 -20.03 -3.26 1.26
N ASN A 90 -21.00 -4.08 1.58
CA ASN A 90 -22.12 -4.42 0.73
C ASN A 90 -23.47 -4.17 1.46
N ALA A 91 -23.54 -3.09 2.23
CA ALA A 91 -24.73 -2.75 3.00
C ALA A 91 -25.47 -1.53 2.43
N ILE A 92 -26.78 -1.69 2.30
CA ILE A 92 -27.71 -0.65 1.89
C ILE A 92 -28.68 -0.43 3.04
N ARG A 93 -28.95 0.84 3.38
CA ARG A 93 -29.96 1.22 4.35
C ARG A 93 -31.20 1.73 3.63
N ILE A 94 -32.37 1.22 4.02
CA ILE A 94 -33.68 1.75 3.61
C ILE A 94 -34.50 1.98 4.88
N GLY A 95 -34.82 3.22 5.16
CA GLY A 95 -35.41 3.56 6.46
C GLY A 95 -34.47 3.18 7.61
N THR A 96 -34.91 2.28 8.48
CA THR A 96 -34.14 1.74 9.60
C THR A 96 -33.57 0.34 9.35
N GLU A 97 -33.88 -0.28 8.22
CA GLU A 97 -33.36 -1.59 7.85
C GLU A 97 -32.01 -1.50 7.16
N ILE A 98 -31.11 -2.41 7.49
CA ILE A 98 -29.89 -2.66 6.72
C ILE A 98 -30.08 -3.96 5.92
N ILE A 99 -29.78 -3.88 4.64
CA ILE A 99 -29.83 -4.98 3.68
C ILE A 99 -28.42 -5.23 3.17
N ARG A 100 -27.95 -6.45 3.24
CA ARG A 100 -26.70 -6.86 2.57
C ARG A 100 -27.01 -7.55 1.25
N TYR A 101 -26.13 -7.41 0.27
CA TYR A 101 -26.27 -8.07 -1.02
C TYR A 101 -24.97 -8.79 -1.38
N SER A 102 -25.04 -9.73 -2.34
CA SER A 102 -23.85 -10.49 -2.78
C SER A 102 -23.43 -10.14 -4.21
N ARG A 103 -24.32 -9.64 -5.04
CA ARG A 103 -24.06 -9.32 -6.45
C ARG A 103 -24.84 -8.08 -6.88
N ILE A 104 -24.40 -7.48 -8.01
CA ILE A 104 -25.15 -6.39 -8.68
C ILE A 104 -25.47 -6.79 -10.10
N SER A 105 -26.58 -6.24 -10.65
CA SER A 105 -26.83 -6.23 -12.09
C SER A 105 -26.07 -5.06 -12.73
N ARG A 106 -25.28 -5.34 -13.76
CA ARG A 106 -24.50 -4.33 -14.50
C ARG A 106 -25.27 -3.73 -15.68
N ASP A 107 -26.29 -4.45 -16.10
CA ASP A 107 -27.19 -4.07 -17.19
C ASP A 107 -28.62 -3.94 -16.69
N PRO A 108 -29.47 -3.13 -17.33
CA PRO A 108 -30.88 -3.01 -16.97
C PRO A 108 -31.63 -4.35 -17.06
N PRO A 109 -32.53 -4.63 -16.13
CA PRO A 109 -32.90 -3.81 -14.97
C PRO A 109 -31.79 -3.82 -13.90
N TYR A 110 -31.42 -2.61 -13.43
CA TYR A 110 -30.40 -2.48 -12.39
C TYR A 110 -30.91 -2.99 -11.05
N ALA A 111 -30.10 -3.77 -10.37
CA ALA A 111 -30.47 -4.37 -9.10
C ALA A 111 -29.28 -4.75 -8.23
N PHE A 112 -29.53 -4.81 -6.92
CA PHE A 112 -28.71 -5.54 -5.96
C PHE A 112 -29.37 -6.90 -5.73
N LEU A 113 -28.56 -7.96 -5.79
CA LEU A 113 -29.02 -9.34 -5.88
C LEU A 113 -28.59 -10.15 -4.66
N ASP A 114 -29.33 -11.24 -4.40
CA ASP A 114 -29.10 -12.14 -3.27
C ASP A 114 -29.08 -11.39 -1.93
N CYS A 115 -30.10 -10.55 -1.73
CA CYS A 115 -30.21 -9.69 -0.57
C CYS A 115 -30.50 -10.48 0.71
N GLU A 116 -29.69 -10.25 1.74
CA GLU A 116 -29.93 -10.61 3.14
C GLU A 116 -30.70 -9.47 3.80
N ARG A 117 -31.96 -9.72 4.14
CA ARG A 117 -32.85 -8.76 4.76
C ARG A 117 -32.58 -8.69 6.26
N GLY A 118 -32.77 -7.51 6.84
CA GLY A 118 -32.60 -7.32 8.28
C GLY A 118 -31.19 -7.61 8.77
N ALA A 119 -30.20 -7.31 7.95
CA ALA A 119 -28.80 -7.55 8.29
C ALA A 119 -28.41 -6.86 9.60
N PHE A 120 -27.46 -7.47 10.32
CA PHE A 120 -26.99 -6.98 11.62
C PHE A 120 -28.09 -6.86 12.68
N LYS A 121 -29.14 -7.69 12.60
CA LYS A 121 -30.31 -7.71 13.50
C LYS A 121 -31.19 -6.47 13.39
N THR A 122 -31.18 -5.74 12.27
CA THR A 122 -32.22 -4.77 11.96
C THR A 122 -33.51 -5.49 11.53
N ALA A 123 -34.67 -4.82 11.65
CA ALA A 123 -35.92 -5.46 11.31
C ALA A 123 -36.23 -5.40 9.80
N PRO A 124 -36.44 -6.53 9.10
CA PRO A 124 -36.93 -6.52 7.72
C PRO A 124 -38.27 -5.85 7.59
N GLN A 125 -38.44 -4.98 6.59
CA GLN A 125 -39.66 -4.23 6.33
C GLN A 125 -40.01 -4.25 4.84
N ALA A 126 -41.28 -4.07 4.50
CA ALA A 126 -41.66 -3.77 3.13
C ALA A 126 -41.34 -2.29 2.82
N HIS A 127 -40.74 -2.04 1.65
CA HIS A 127 -40.41 -0.71 1.21
C HIS A 127 -41.16 -0.36 -0.09
N PRO A 128 -41.78 0.84 -0.19
CA PRO A 128 -42.51 1.23 -1.39
C PRO A 128 -41.52 1.56 -2.55
N GLN A 129 -42.02 1.49 -3.78
CA GLN A 129 -41.34 2.07 -4.94
C GLN A 129 -41.04 3.56 -4.67
N GLY A 130 -39.88 4.03 -5.11
CA GLY A 130 -39.41 5.39 -4.87
C GLY A 130 -38.75 5.62 -3.50
N ALA A 131 -38.68 4.61 -2.62
CA ALA A 131 -37.96 4.72 -1.37
C ALA A 131 -36.45 4.94 -1.63
N GLU A 132 -35.82 5.80 -0.83
CA GLU A 132 -34.39 6.03 -0.88
C GLU A 132 -33.64 4.85 -0.27
N ALA A 133 -32.58 4.40 -0.98
CA ALA A 133 -31.71 3.30 -0.59
C ALA A 133 -30.26 3.82 -0.52
N ASP A 134 -29.77 4.04 0.68
CA ASP A 134 -28.44 4.59 0.94
C ASP A 134 -27.40 3.46 0.96
N TYR A 135 -26.45 3.51 0.05
CA TYR A 135 -25.26 2.65 0.10
C TYR A 135 -24.31 3.18 1.17
N LEU A 136 -24.22 2.45 2.28
CA LEU A 136 -23.49 2.90 3.46
C LEU A 136 -21.97 2.88 3.25
N GLN A 137 -21.31 3.93 3.70
CA GLN A 137 -19.86 3.96 3.78
C GLN A 137 -19.38 2.93 4.81
N GLN A 138 -18.55 1.99 4.34
CA GLN A 138 -18.01 0.92 5.16
C GLN A 138 -16.52 0.78 4.94
N ARG A 139 -15.76 0.62 6.02
CA ARG A 139 -14.37 0.24 6.02
C ARG A 139 -14.02 -0.32 7.40
N TYR A 140 -13.03 -1.21 7.47
CA TYR A 140 -12.62 -1.86 8.72
C TYR A 140 -13.76 -2.58 9.43
N LEU A 141 -14.71 -3.13 8.67
CA LEU A 141 -15.93 -3.78 9.17
C LEU A 141 -16.80 -2.83 10.04
N ALA A 142 -16.75 -1.55 9.79
CA ALA A 142 -17.47 -0.52 10.56
C ALA A 142 -18.28 0.42 9.65
N PHE A 143 -19.30 1.02 10.21
CA PHE A 143 -19.98 2.20 9.69
C PHE A 143 -19.42 3.48 10.29
N TYR A 144 -19.79 4.62 9.74
CA TYR A 144 -19.29 5.92 10.15
C TYR A 144 -20.45 6.92 10.29
N PRO A 145 -20.46 7.78 11.33
CA PRO A 145 -21.45 8.82 11.48
C PRO A 145 -21.13 10.01 10.58
N GLN A 146 -22.15 10.69 10.09
CA GLN A 146 -21.97 12.02 9.49
C GLN A 146 -21.43 12.98 10.56
N PRO A 147 -20.32 13.72 10.29
CA PRO A 147 -19.65 14.53 11.32
C PRO A 147 -20.54 15.59 11.98
N ASP A 148 -21.51 16.13 11.23
CA ASP A 148 -22.40 17.18 11.71
C ASP A 148 -23.67 16.64 12.41
N SER A 149 -23.72 15.34 12.68
CA SER A 149 -24.87 14.67 13.26
C SER A 149 -24.77 14.51 14.79
N LYS A 150 -25.93 14.30 15.41
CA LYS A 150 -26.00 13.91 16.82
C LYS A 150 -25.33 12.57 17.10
N LEU A 151 -25.34 11.65 16.13
CA LEU A 151 -24.63 10.38 16.24
C LEU A 151 -23.11 10.60 16.38
N ALA A 152 -22.55 11.51 15.61
CA ALA A 152 -21.14 11.87 15.73
C ALA A 152 -20.83 12.54 17.08
N ASP A 153 -21.72 13.40 17.58
CA ASP A 153 -21.58 13.99 18.93
C ASP A 153 -21.52 12.91 19.99
N HIS A 154 -22.46 11.95 19.94
CA HIS A 154 -22.52 10.85 20.88
C HIS A 154 -21.25 9.98 20.87
N VAL A 155 -20.74 9.63 19.67
CA VAL A 155 -19.50 8.87 19.53
C VAL A 155 -18.30 9.65 20.11
N ALA A 156 -18.20 10.94 19.83
CA ALA A 156 -17.13 11.79 20.35
C ALA A 156 -17.19 11.93 21.88
N GLU A 157 -18.40 12.07 22.43
CA GLU A 157 -18.64 12.14 23.88
C GLU A 157 -18.24 10.85 24.59
N ASN A 158 -18.57 9.69 24.02
CA ASN A 158 -18.17 8.40 24.58
C ASN A 158 -16.64 8.22 24.63
N ILE A 159 -15.94 8.64 23.55
CA ILE A 159 -14.47 8.61 23.53
C ILE A 159 -13.90 9.57 24.58
N ALA A 160 -14.40 10.80 24.62
CA ALA A 160 -13.94 11.81 25.56
C ALA A 160 -14.23 11.43 27.02
N LYS A 161 -15.38 10.80 27.29
CA LYS A 161 -15.74 10.29 28.63
C LYS A 161 -14.68 9.32 29.16
N VAL A 162 -14.25 8.36 28.36
CA VAL A 162 -13.19 7.40 28.76
C VAL A 162 -11.87 8.11 28.95
N TYR A 163 -11.47 8.94 27.98
CA TYR A 163 -10.21 9.68 28.03
C TYR A 163 -10.10 10.55 29.27
N ASN A 164 -11.11 11.37 29.52
CA ASN A 164 -11.12 12.32 30.62
C ASN A 164 -11.21 11.63 32.00
N ALA A 165 -12.01 10.57 32.12
CA ALA A 165 -12.12 9.80 33.35
C ALA A 165 -10.80 9.11 33.73
N CYS A 166 -10.11 8.54 32.75
CA CYS A 166 -8.79 7.91 32.92
C CYS A 166 -7.65 8.95 33.06
N LYS A 167 -7.92 10.24 32.93
CA LYS A 167 -6.90 11.31 32.89
C LYS A 167 -5.77 10.96 31.92
N ALA A 168 -6.13 10.43 30.75
CA ALA A 168 -5.14 9.98 29.78
C ALA A 168 -4.24 11.12 29.28
N ASP A 169 -2.97 10.85 29.07
CA ASP A 169 -1.96 11.82 28.64
C ASP A 169 -1.85 11.93 27.13
N PHE A 170 -2.35 10.93 26.42
CA PHE A 170 -2.22 10.80 24.98
C PHE A 170 -3.40 10.05 24.36
N ILE A 171 -3.82 10.46 23.16
CA ILE A 171 -4.77 9.72 22.36
C ILE A 171 -4.26 9.51 20.93
N TYR A 172 -4.42 8.29 20.42
CA TYR A 172 -4.17 7.95 19.02
C TYR A 172 -5.51 7.76 18.29
N LEU A 173 -5.76 8.62 17.29
CA LEU A 173 -6.98 8.63 16.49
C LEU A 173 -6.75 7.85 15.19
N ASP A 174 -7.06 6.56 15.19
CA ASP A 174 -6.86 5.66 14.05
C ASP A 174 -8.14 5.50 13.19
N GLY A 175 -7.99 4.95 11.99
CA GLY A 175 -9.08 4.49 11.11
C GLY A 175 -9.97 5.59 10.53
N SER A 176 -9.66 6.86 10.74
CA SER A 176 -10.46 7.98 10.23
C SER A 176 -10.49 8.08 8.71
N GLU A 177 -9.52 7.51 8.02
CA GLU A 177 -9.50 7.42 6.55
C GLU A 177 -10.67 6.63 5.96
N GLY A 178 -11.36 5.84 6.79
CA GLY A 178 -12.59 5.16 6.41
C GLY A 178 -13.80 6.07 6.23
N MET A 179 -13.76 7.32 6.70
CA MET A 179 -14.86 8.29 6.61
C MET A 179 -15.08 8.89 5.21
N GLY A 180 -14.28 8.53 4.22
CA GLY A 180 -14.50 8.82 2.80
C GLY A 180 -14.04 10.21 2.32
N SER A 181 -14.21 11.28 3.08
CA SER A 181 -13.80 12.62 2.68
C SER A 181 -12.88 13.31 3.69
N ARG A 182 -12.08 14.27 3.23
CA ARG A 182 -11.24 15.09 4.11
C ARG A 182 -12.04 15.84 5.17
N TYR A 183 -13.15 16.43 4.76
CA TYR A 183 -14.03 17.14 5.67
C TYR A 183 -14.51 16.22 6.80
N ASN A 184 -15.02 15.05 6.46
CA ASN A 184 -15.52 14.10 7.46
C ASN A 184 -14.42 13.69 8.46
N ILE A 185 -13.21 13.44 7.94
CA ILE A 185 -12.04 13.06 8.75
C ILE A 185 -11.68 14.18 9.74
N ASP A 186 -11.48 15.39 9.24
CA ASP A 186 -11.02 16.51 10.03
C ASP A 186 -12.08 16.98 11.03
N ALA A 187 -13.34 17.03 10.60
CA ALA A 187 -14.46 17.42 11.45
C ALA A 187 -14.69 16.43 12.61
N MET A 188 -14.60 15.11 12.34
CA MET A 188 -14.77 14.12 13.41
C MET A 188 -13.60 14.13 14.39
N ARG A 189 -12.37 14.28 13.92
CA ARG A 189 -11.19 14.43 14.78
C ARG A 189 -11.30 15.65 15.66
N TRP A 190 -11.65 16.78 15.08
CA TRP A 190 -11.87 18.02 15.83
C TRP A 190 -12.98 17.87 16.87
N LYS A 191 -14.08 17.22 16.51
CA LYS A 191 -15.21 16.95 17.43
C LYS A 191 -14.79 16.13 18.65
N ILE A 192 -13.91 15.15 18.47
CA ILE A 192 -13.33 14.36 19.57
C ILE A 192 -12.36 15.25 20.37
N PHE A 193 -11.38 15.82 19.70
CA PHE A 193 -10.30 16.59 20.32
C PHE A 193 -10.83 17.74 21.19
N SER A 194 -11.83 18.48 20.70
CA SER A 194 -12.41 19.61 21.42
C SER A 194 -13.09 19.25 22.76
N LYS A 195 -13.33 17.95 23.00
CA LYS A 195 -13.93 17.43 24.23
C LYS A 195 -12.91 16.81 25.20
N LEU A 196 -11.64 16.72 24.81
CA LEU A 196 -10.56 16.16 25.63
C LEU A 196 -10.01 17.19 26.61
N HIS A 197 -9.69 16.76 27.83
CA HIS A 197 -9.09 17.61 28.87
C HIS A 197 -7.55 17.49 28.86
N GLY A 198 -6.91 18.20 27.96
CA GLY A 198 -5.43 18.21 27.86
C GLY A 198 -4.87 17.00 27.12
N GLY A 199 -3.56 16.77 27.27
CA GLY A 199 -2.85 15.68 26.63
C GLY A 199 -2.40 15.99 25.19
N MET A 200 -1.75 15.00 24.60
CA MET A 200 -1.28 15.04 23.22
C MET A 200 -2.09 14.11 22.33
N SER A 201 -2.32 14.53 21.10
CA SER A 201 -3.05 13.73 20.10
C SER A 201 -2.18 13.38 18.93
N GLU A 202 -2.31 12.15 18.45
CA GLU A 202 -1.75 11.67 17.19
C GLU A 202 -2.85 11.05 16.32
N ALA A 203 -2.69 11.07 15.00
CA ALA A 203 -3.64 10.45 14.10
C ALA A 203 -2.97 9.66 12.98
N SER A 204 -3.69 8.68 12.43
CA SER A 204 -3.19 7.70 11.47
C SER A 204 -2.77 8.26 10.11
N CYS A 205 -3.25 9.40 9.70
CA CYS A 205 -2.84 10.02 8.45
C CYS A 205 -2.77 11.54 8.57
N GLY A 206 -1.75 12.12 7.95
CA GLY A 206 -1.58 13.57 7.89
C GLY A 206 -2.62 14.23 6.99
N GLY A 207 -2.87 15.51 7.22
CA GLY A 207 -3.74 16.34 6.41
C GLY A 207 -3.39 17.81 6.55
N HIS A 208 -4.04 18.66 5.75
CA HIS A 208 -3.75 20.10 5.76
C HIS A 208 -4.20 20.81 7.05
N ASN A 209 -5.21 20.27 7.71
CA ASN A 209 -5.81 20.89 8.90
C ASN A 209 -5.35 20.22 10.21
N ASN A 210 -4.23 19.53 10.19
CA ASN A 210 -3.76 18.73 11.32
C ASN A 210 -2.63 19.40 12.12
N TRP A 211 -2.55 20.70 12.08
CA TRP A 211 -1.51 21.48 12.77
C TRP A 211 -1.55 21.36 14.31
N TRP A 212 -2.68 20.94 14.85
CA TRP A 212 -2.92 20.86 16.30
C TRP A 212 -2.66 19.48 16.91
N PHE A 213 -2.30 18.46 16.12
CA PHE A 213 -1.92 17.15 16.61
C PHE A 213 -0.66 16.60 15.91
N HIS A 214 0.00 15.65 16.57
CA HIS A 214 1.15 14.97 16.00
C HIS A 214 0.73 14.08 14.84
N SER A 215 1.25 14.37 13.68
CA SER A 215 0.89 13.67 12.46
C SER A 215 1.86 12.56 12.14
N ARG A 216 1.33 11.36 12.01
CA ARG A 216 2.06 10.28 11.39
C ARG A 216 1.85 10.38 9.87
N LEU A 217 2.91 10.66 9.13
CA LEU A 217 2.86 10.79 7.68
C LEU A 217 2.92 9.44 6.97
N GLY A 218 2.09 8.52 7.40
CA GLY A 218 1.52 7.48 6.60
C GLY A 218 2.38 6.41 5.97
N ALA A 219 3.53 6.02 6.52
CA ALA A 219 4.11 4.75 6.14
C ALA A 219 3.64 3.68 7.11
N TRP A 220 2.51 3.09 6.84
CA TRP A 220 2.03 1.94 7.57
C TRP A 220 2.91 0.73 7.39
N ASP A 221 3.40 0.61 6.21
CA ASP A 221 3.98 -0.60 5.76
C ASP A 221 5.01 -0.17 4.76
N SER A 222 6.23 -0.16 5.16
CA SER A 222 7.31 -0.11 4.22
C SER A 222 7.09 -1.21 3.21
N THR A 223 7.17 -0.85 1.97
CA THR A 223 7.16 -1.83 0.91
C THR A 223 8.39 -2.71 1.02
N SER A 224 8.26 -3.92 0.61
CA SER A 224 9.38 -4.83 0.47
C SER A 224 10.17 -4.60 -0.81
N TRP A 225 9.74 -3.69 -1.66
CA TRP A 225 10.43 -3.24 -2.85
C TRP A 225 10.52 -1.72 -2.83
N ALA A 226 11.49 -1.14 -3.50
CA ALA A 226 11.70 0.30 -3.54
C ALA A 226 11.71 1.00 -2.16
N PHE A 227 12.17 0.30 -1.10
CA PHE A 227 12.12 0.79 0.26
C PHE A 227 12.77 2.17 0.40
N LYS A 228 13.98 2.34 -0.13
CA LYS A 228 14.73 3.59 -0.05
C LYS A 228 14.01 4.73 -0.79
N GLN A 229 13.54 4.47 -2.01
CA GLN A 229 12.81 5.46 -2.80
C GLN A 229 11.48 5.84 -2.13
N PHE A 230 10.75 4.87 -1.60
CA PHE A 230 9.51 5.10 -0.89
C PHE A 230 9.75 5.96 0.36
N HIS A 231 10.84 5.72 1.08
CA HIS A 231 11.27 6.52 2.21
C HIS A 231 11.60 7.97 1.80
N ASP A 232 12.36 8.15 0.71
CA ASP A 232 12.71 9.48 0.20
C ASP A 232 11.47 10.33 -0.15
N ARG A 233 10.44 9.71 -0.70
CA ARG A 233 9.16 10.40 -0.94
C ARG A 233 8.44 10.81 0.33
N HIS A 234 8.53 10.00 1.37
CA HIS A 234 8.03 10.36 2.69
C HIS A 234 8.79 11.54 3.28
N ILE A 235 10.09 11.58 3.08
CA ILE A 235 10.94 12.71 3.47
C ILE A 235 10.49 13.99 2.78
N GLU A 236 10.36 13.98 1.46
CA GLU A 236 9.91 15.13 0.67
C GLU A 236 8.53 15.62 1.15
N ARG A 237 7.61 14.71 1.39
CA ARG A 237 6.30 15.03 1.92
C ARG A 237 6.37 15.60 3.34
N THR A 238 7.20 15.02 4.21
CA THR A 238 7.41 15.48 5.58
C THR A 238 7.94 16.91 5.62
N GLN A 239 8.94 17.23 4.79
CA GLN A 239 9.50 18.57 4.69
C GLN A 239 8.44 19.59 4.29
N ARG A 240 7.55 19.26 3.37
CA ARG A 240 6.41 20.13 3.01
C ARG A 240 5.40 20.28 4.15
N CYS A 241 5.11 19.21 4.87
CA CYS A 241 4.16 19.23 5.97
C CYS A 241 4.67 19.98 7.21
N ARG A 242 5.99 20.00 7.47
CA ARG A 242 6.59 20.72 8.62
C ARG A 242 6.18 22.19 8.70
N LEU A 243 5.93 22.81 7.57
CA LEU A 243 5.47 24.20 7.50
C LEU A 243 4.04 24.39 8.04
N ASN A 244 3.27 23.32 8.16
CA ASN A 244 1.86 23.34 8.51
C ASN A 244 1.53 22.63 9.83
N HIS A 245 2.55 22.22 10.59
CA HIS A 245 2.39 21.50 11.85
C HIS A 245 3.11 22.22 12.99
N LEU A 246 2.50 22.24 14.18
CA LEU A 246 3.13 22.74 15.40
C LEU A 246 4.10 21.73 16.01
N LEU A 247 3.82 20.44 15.82
CA LEU A 247 4.66 19.35 16.30
C LEU A 247 5.43 18.74 15.13
N GLU A 248 6.66 18.29 15.41
CA GLU A 248 7.46 17.57 14.42
C GLU A 248 6.73 16.32 13.94
N PRO A 249 6.43 16.21 12.63
CA PRO A 249 5.80 15.02 12.11
C PRO A 249 6.79 13.86 12.06
N GLN A 250 6.38 12.70 12.53
CA GLN A 250 7.16 11.48 12.33
C GLN A 250 6.95 10.92 10.92
N LEU A 251 7.94 10.15 10.43
CA LEU A 251 7.89 9.54 9.10
C LEU A 251 6.94 8.35 8.98
N GLY A 252 6.21 8.01 10.05
CA GLY A 252 5.26 6.91 10.08
C GLY A 252 5.81 5.64 10.72
N TRP A 253 4.99 4.58 10.71
CA TRP A 253 5.36 3.27 11.26
C TRP A 253 6.01 2.42 10.17
N TRP A 254 7.27 2.11 10.35
CA TRP A 254 8.05 1.36 9.37
C TRP A 254 8.18 -0.10 9.79
N TRP A 255 7.81 -0.99 8.88
CA TRP A 255 7.85 -2.42 9.11
C TRP A 255 9.15 -3.00 8.59
N PHE A 256 9.93 -3.57 9.49
CA PHE A 256 11.13 -4.32 9.14
C PHE A 256 10.80 -5.82 9.12
N ASN A 257 10.27 -6.26 7.99
CA ASN A 257 9.78 -7.62 7.81
C ASN A 257 10.91 -8.61 7.48
N GLY A 258 10.72 -9.85 7.88
CA GLY A 258 11.43 -10.99 7.32
C GLY A 258 10.93 -11.34 5.90
N PRO A 259 11.63 -12.26 5.22
CA PRO A 259 11.21 -12.72 3.89
C PRO A 259 9.82 -13.36 3.91
N ARG A 260 9.00 -13.03 2.91
CA ARG A 260 7.68 -13.61 2.67
C ARG A 260 7.60 -14.11 1.22
N ILE A 261 6.48 -14.70 0.82
CA ILE A 261 6.28 -15.18 -0.55
C ILE A 261 6.42 -14.05 -1.58
N GLN A 262 5.80 -12.89 -1.30
CA GLN A 262 5.82 -11.73 -2.19
C GLN A 262 6.93 -10.72 -1.85
N SER A 263 7.71 -10.97 -0.80
CA SER A 263 8.65 -9.99 -0.26
C SER A 263 9.93 -10.63 0.24
N ARG A 264 11.07 -10.03 -0.10
CA ARG A 264 12.37 -10.43 0.44
C ARG A 264 12.62 -9.96 1.88
N GLY A 265 11.73 -9.12 2.41
CA GLY A 265 11.95 -8.41 3.66
C GLY A 265 12.99 -7.29 3.54
N GLN A 266 13.28 -6.64 4.65
CA GLN A 266 14.30 -5.58 4.71
C GLN A 266 15.66 -6.13 5.08
N PHE A 267 16.70 -5.42 4.66
CA PHE A 267 18.09 -5.72 4.92
C PHE A 267 18.79 -4.60 5.70
N MET A 268 20.02 -4.86 6.15
CA MET A 268 20.80 -3.93 6.97
C MET A 268 21.06 -2.60 6.28
N ASP A 269 21.32 -2.61 4.98
CA ASP A 269 21.54 -1.38 4.20
C ASP A 269 20.29 -0.51 4.13
N GLU A 270 19.09 -1.13 4.09
CA GLU A 270 17.81 -0.42 4.13
C GLU A 270 17.54 0.16 5.53
N ALA A 271 17.90 -0.58 6.59
CA ALA A 271 17.81 -0.08 7.95
C ALA A 271 18.78 1.10 8.20
N GLU A 272 20.02 1.00 7.74
CA GLU A 272 21.00 2.10 7.81
C GLU A 272 20.53 3.31 6.99
N TYR A 273 19.99 3.08 5.78
CA TYR A 273 19.44 4.14 4.95
C TYR A 273 18.32 4.89 5.67
N PHE A 274 17.34 4.15 6.18
CA PHE A 274 16.24 4.69 6.97
C PHE A 274 16.73 5.53 8.14
N ALA A 275 17.65 5.00 8.94
CA ALA A 275 18.20 5.67 10.11
C ALA A 275 18.99 6.95 9.73
N ALA A 276 19.79 6.88 8.65
CA ALA A 276 20.54 8.04 8.14
C ALA A 276 19.62 9.17 7.72
N LYS A 277 18.53 8.87 7.01
CA LYS A 277 17.57 9.89 6.58
C LYS A 277 16.80 10.48 7.76
N ASN A 278 16.39 9.65 8.74
CA ASN A 278 15.76 10.16 9.96
C ASN A 278 16.70 11.06 10.77
N LEU A 279 17.97 10.71 10.88
CA LEU A 279 18.99 11.56 11.51
C LEU A 279 19.15 12.88 10.74
N GLY A 280 19.25 12.82 9.40
CA GLY A 280 19.37 13.99 8.54
C GLY A 280 18.18 14.94 8.61
N LEU A 281 17.00 14.45 8.90
CA LEU A 281 15.78 15.23 9.09
C LEU A 281 15.54 15.65 10.54
N ASN A 282 16.30 15.13 11.47
CA ASN A 282 15.98 15.20 12.89
C ASN A 282 14.56 14.68 13.19
N ALA A 283 14.12 13.63 12.49
CA ALA A 283 12.78 13.07 12.65
C ALA A 283 12.78 11.86 13.58
N PRO A 284 11.80 11.74 14.48
CA PRO A 284 11.64 10.56 15.32
C PRO A 284 11.27 9.34 14.46
N MET A 285 11.64 8.15 14.95
CA MET A 285 11.36 6.87 14.30
C MET A 285 10.25 6.12 15.03
N SER A 286 9.35 5.50 14.25
CA SER A 286 8.44 4.48 14.73
C SER A 286 8.66 3.18 13.95
N ILE A 287 9.00 2.10 14.67
CA ILE A 287 9.31 0.81 14.07
C ILE A 287 8.29 -0.22 14.51
N ASN A 288 7.74 -0.93 13.54
CA ASN A 288 6.74 -1.95 13.75
C ASN A 288 7.26 -3.33 13.29
N ALA A 289 6.57 -4.41 13.69
CA ALA A 289 6.84 -5.79 13.34
C ALA A 289 8.18 -6.38 13.84
N ILE A 290 8.91 -5.67 14.70
CA ILE A 290 10.06 -6.22 15.41
C ILE A 290 9.68 -6.42 16.86
N THR A 291 9.67 -7.68 17.33
CA THR A 291 9.54 -8.02 18.73
C THR A 291 10.82 -8.66 19.24
N TYR A 292 11.34 -8.17 20.35
CA TYR A 292 12.58 -8.67 20.95
C TYR A 292 12.45 -10.13 21.42
N SER A 293 11.29 -10.51 21.92
CA SER A 293 11.01 -11.86 22.44
C SER A 293 10.64 -12.89 21.36
N ARG A 294 10.26 -12.43 20.19
CA ARG A 294 9.99 -13.26 19.02
C ARG A 294 10.60 -12.56 17.82
N PRO A 295 11.83 -12.91 17.42
CA PRO A 295 12.38 -12.46 16.15
C PRO A 295 11.54 -13.09 15.02
N SER A 296 10.33 -12.60 14.87
CA SER A 296 9.26 -13.11 14.03
C SER A 296 9.73 -13.21 12.58
N GLY A 297 10.36 -14.34 12.22
CA GLY A 297 10.82 -14.61 10.87
C GLY A 297 11.93 -13.70 10.34
N ASN A 298 12.33 -12.64 11.06
CA ASN A 298 13.46 -11.79 10.68
C ASN A 298 14.67 -12.05 11.59
N ARG A 299 15.56 -12.94 11.14
CA ARG A 299 16.79 -13.29 11.88
C ARG A 299 17.76 -12.12 12.04
N ARG A 300 17.58 -11.04 11.29
CA ARG A 300 18.41 -9.83 11.31
C ARG A 300 17.84 -8.74 12.23
N ALA A 301 16.71 -9.01 12.88
CA ALA A 301 16.01 -7.99 13.66
C ALA A 301 16.87 -7.37 14.78
N ILE A 302 17.66 -8.19 15.48
CA ILE A 302 18.55 -7.71 16.56
C ILE A 302 19.63 -6.78 16.00
N ASP A 303 20.27 -7.19 14.91
CA ASP A 303 21.32 -6.38 14.26
C ASP A 303 20.73 -5.04 13.76
N MET A 304 19.55 -5.07 13.15
CA MET A 304 18.84 -3.88 12.72
C MET A 304 18.52 -2.95 13.88
N LEU A 305 17.93 -3.46 14.95
CA LEU A 305 17.61 -2.67 16.14
C LEU A 305 18.86 -2.05 16.77
N THR A 306 19.97 -2.79 16.81
CA THR A 306 21.25 -2.30 17.32
C THR A 306 21.74 -1.10 16.51
N VAL A 307 21.73 -1.24 15.18
CA VAL A 307 22.15 -0.17 14.27
C VAL A 307 21.21 1.03 14.37
N LEU A 308 19.90 0.83 14.34
CA LEU A 308 18.91 1.90 14.50
C LEU A 308 19.11 2.64 15.84
N GLY A 309 19.42 1.89 16.90
CA GLY A 309 19.73 2.47 18.22
C GLY A 309 20.95 3.38 18.21
N TRP A 310 22.03 3.02 17.49
CA TRP A 310 23.21 3.89 17.35
C TRP A 310 22.86 5.21 16.66
N TYR A 311 22.12 5.16 15.58
CA TYR A 311 21.69 6.37 14.86
C TYR A 311 20.82 7.27 15.73
N GLU A 312 19.85 6.69 16.44
CA GLU A 312 18.94 7.46 17.28
C GLU A 312 19.65 8.10 18.49
N GLN A 313 20.58 7.38 19.14
CA GLN A 313 21.43 7.93 20.20
C GLN A 313 22.21 9.15 19.72
N HIS A 314 22.82 9.07 18.53
CA HIS A 314 23.59 10.19 17.97
C HIS A 314 22.69 11.35 17.52
N ARG A 315 21.50 11.05 17.00
CA ARG A 315 20.52 12.07 16.68
C ARG A 315 20.10 12.87 17.92
N LEU A 316 19.73 12.19 18.98
CA LEU A 316 19.30 12.80 20.24
C LEU A 316 20.44 13.58 20.92
N ALA A 317 21.67 13.12 20.78
CA ALA A 317 22.86 13.77 21.34
C ALA A 317 23.35 14.95 20.47
N ASN A 318 22.77 15.21 19.31
CA ASN A 318 23.27 16.17 18.32
C ASN A 318 24.78 15.99 18.05
N TYR A 319 25.22 14.74 17.92
CA TYR A 319 26.62 14.36 17.86
C TYR A 319 27.36 14.87 16.61
N PHE A 320 26.67 14.94 15.47
CA PHE A 320 27.24 15.34 14.19
C PHE A 320 27.00 16.82 13.89
N ASP A 321 27.95 17.43 13.20
CA ASP A 321 27.82 18.80 12.69
C ASP A 321 26.73 18.91 11.61
N ALA A 322 26.25 20.13 11.37
CA ALA A 322 25.16 20.41 10.45
C ALA A 322 25.45 19.97 9.00
N SER A 323 26.71 20.04 8.57
CA SER A 323 27.11 19.64 7.22
C SER A 323 27.03 18.12 7.03
N THR A 324 27.45 17.36 8.02
CA THR A 324 27.31 15.89 8.06
C THR A 324 25.85 15.49 8.09
N VAL A 325 25.04 16.11 8.95
CA VAL A 325 23.59 15.86 9.06
C VAL A 325 22.90 16.11 7.70
N ALA A 326 23.19 17.23 7.05
CA ALA A 326 22.64 17.54 5.72
C ALA A 326 23.04 16.50 4.67
N ALA A 327 24.32 16.11 4.63
CA ALA A 327 24.83 15.14 3.66
C ALA A 327 24.18 13.76 3.80
N VAL A 328 24.02 13.24 5.03
CA VAL A 328 23.39 11.94 5.25
C VAL A 328 21.88 11.95 5.03
N GLY A 329 21.25 13.11 5.19
CA GLY A 329 19.83 13.33 4.91
C GLY A 329 19.50 13.35 3.41
N GLU A 330 20.47 13.54 2.54
CA GLU A 330 20.24 13.69 1.09
C GLU A 330 19.65 12.41 0.47
N PRO A 331 18.48 12.49 -0.20
CA PRO A 331 17.85 11.35 -0.84
C PRO A 331 18.75 10.64 -1.86
N GLY A 332 18.63 9.33 -1.98
CA GLY A 332 19.40 8.52 -2.93
C GLY A 332 20.86 8.24 -2.56
N LYS A 333 21.37 8.84 -1.47
CA LYS A 333 22.75 8.60 -1.02
C LYS A 333 22.79 7.62 0.14
N ASP A 334 23.61 6.58 -0.01
CA ASP A 334 23.85 5.56 1.00
C ASP A 334 25.08 5.89 1.85
N PHE A 335 24.92 5.72 3.16
CA PHE A 335 26.01 5.90 4.13
C PHE A 335 26.03 4.75 5.13
N ARG A 336 27.20 4.52 5.71
CA ARG A 336 27.37 3.64 6.86
C ARG A 336 27.95 4.39 8.03
N LEU A 337 27.35 4.21 9.19
CA LEU A 337 27.87 4.70 10.46
C LEU A 337 28.91 3.73 11.00
N ARG A 338 30.10 4.21 11.32
CA ARG A 338 31.22 3.41 11.82
C ARG A 338 31.95 4.13 12.93
N LEU A 339 32.45 3.34 13.85
CA LEU A 339 33.46 3.78 14.81
C LEU A 339 34.82 3.77 14.10
N ASP A 340 35.54 4.88 14.13
CA ASP A 340 36.90 4.98 13.58
C ASP A 340 37.95 4.43 14.59
N GLY A 341 39.20 4.36 14.15
CA GLY A 341 40.30 3.85 14.99
C GLY A 341 40.57 4.69 16.24
N ASN A 342 40.03 5.90 16.33
CA ASN A 342 40.18 6.83 17.47
C ASN A 342 38.96 6.84 18.40
N GLY A 343 37.98 5.98 18.14
CA GLY A 343 36.77 5.90 18.95
C GLY A 343 35.70 6.95 18.58
N HIS A 344 35.80 7.63 17.44
CA HIS A 344 34.79 8.57 16.98
C HIS A 344 33.86 7.92 15.95
N TRP A 345 32.59 8.22 16.06
CA TRP A 345 31.60 7.82 15.07
C TRP A 345 31.67 8.70 13.82
N ARG A 346 31.71 8.06 12.66
CA ARG A 346 31.79 8.74 11.36
C ARG A 346 30.92 8.07 10.33
N PHE A 347 30.42 8.86 9.38
CA PHE A 347 29.74 8.37 8.19
C PHE A 347 30.74 8.10 7.06
N THR A 348 30.57 6.96 6.42
CA THR A 348 31.30 6.61 5.19
C THR A 348 30.27 6.46 4.07
N PRO A 349 30.36 7.22 2.97
CA PRO A 349 29.51 7.01 1.81
C PRO A 349 29.77 5.63 1.21
N VAL A 350 28.74 4.94 0.78
CA VAL A 350 28.82 3.60 0.20
C VAL A 350 28.03 3.52 -1.10
N HIS A 351 28.43 2.61 -1.97
CA HIS A 351 27.73 2.33 -3.21
C HIS A 351 27.15 0.93 -3.16
N MET A 352 25.82 0.84 -3.21
CA MET A 352 25.09 -0.43 -3.17
C MET A 352 24.62 -0.82 -4.55
N ARG A 353 24.80 -2.09 -4.90
CA ARG A 353 24.26 -2.69 -6.13
C ARG A 353 23.67 -4.06 -5.82
N GLU A 354 22.53 -4.32 -6.44
CA GLU A 354 21.87 -5.61 -6.38
C GLU A 354 21.92 -6.26 -7.77
N ARG A 355 22.24 -7.56 -7.81
CA ARG A 355 22.24 -8.36 -9.04
C ARG A 355 21.57 -9.69 -8.79
N ARG A 356 20.73 -10.10 -9.73
CA ARG A 356 20.16 -11.43 -9.74
C ARG A 356 21.00 -12.32 -10.67
N VAL A 357 21.43 -13.45 -10.13
CA VAL A 357 22.11 -14.50 -10.90
C VAL A 357 21.14 -15.66 -11.06
N ALA A 358 20.84 -16.04 -12.31
CA ALA A 358 19.99 -17.19 -12.59
C ALA A 358 20.82 -18.49 -12.52
N ALA A 359 20.27 -19.53 -11.87
CA ALA A 359 20.92 -20.82 -11.75
C ALA A 359 21.07 -21.56 -13.11
N SER A 360 20.25 -21.21 -14.09
CA SER A 360 20.15 -21.88 -15.40
C SER A 360 21.24 -21.51 -16.42
N GLY A 361 22.25 -20.75 -16.04
CA GLY A 361 23.41 -20.45 -16.90
C GLY A 361 23.16 -19.52 -18.10
N ASN A 362 21.94 -19.04 -18.33
CA ASN A 362 21.61 -18.15 -19.43
C ASN A 362 21.86 -16.66 -19.14
N GLY A 363 22.53 -16.37 -18.06
CA GLY A 363 22.94 -15.02 -17.67
C GLY A 363 24.39 -15.01 -17.24
N SER A 364 25.09 -13.90 -17.47
CA SER A 364 26.44 -13.73 -16.94
C SER A 364 26.39 -13.75 -15.41
N ALA A 365 27.12 -14.68 -14.80
CA ALA A 365 27.35 -14.68 -13.35
C ALA A 365 28.42 -13.64 -12.96
N THR A 366 28.98 -12.95 -13.94
CA THR A 366 30.05 -11.96 -13.79
C THR A 366 29.50 -10.57 -14.14
N TRP A 367 29.78 -9.61 -13.30
CA TRP A 367 29.50 -8.21 -13.55
C TRP A 367 30.59 -7.33 -12.97
N THR A 368 30.72 -6.13 -13.50
CA THR A 368 31.62 -5.10 -12.98
C THR A 368 30.81 -4.00 -12.31
N THR A 369 31.30 -3.48 -11.21
CA THR A 369 30.75 -2.31 -10.57
C THR A 369 31.87 -1.38 -10.15
N ASP A 370 31.71 -0.09 -10.41
CA ASP A 370 32.64 0.94 -10.00
C ASP A 370 32.12 1.63 -8.74
N SER A 371 33.03 1.94 -7.82
CA SER A 371 32.70 2.75 -6.65
C SER A 371 32.98 4.24 -6.95
N PRO A 372 31.98 5.11 -6.92
CA PRO A 372 32.20 6.55 -7.10
C PRO A 372 32.92 7.19 -5.89
N HIS A 373 33.14 6.44 -4.83
CA HIS A 373 33.72 6.92 -3.57
C HIS A 373 35.19 6.46 -3.37
N GLY A 374 35.87 6.05 -4.43
CA GLY A 374 37.23 5.54 -4.37
C GLY A 374 37.32 4.10 -3.86
N GLY A 375 38.55 3.68 -3.49
CA GLY A 375 38.82 2.31 -3.02
C GLY A 375 38.11 2.02 -1.69
N GLN A 376 37.18 1.08 -1.70
CA GLN A 376 36.44 0.62 -0.52
C GLN A 376 36.48 -0.91 -0.43
N PRO A 377 36.41 -1.48 0.78
CA PRO A 377 36.32 -2.93 0.93
C PRO A 377 35.01 -3.43 0.27
N PHE A 378 35.14 -4.42 -0.60
CA PHE A 378 33.95 -5.11 -1.13
C PHE A 378 33.28 -5.93 -0.03
N ARG A 379 31.97 -5.80 0.06
CA ARG A 379 31.11 -6.65 0.89
C ARG A 379 29.98 -7.19 0.05
N GLY A 380 29.87 -8.50 -0.03
CA GLY A 380 28.81 -9.20 -0.74
C GLY A 380 27.82 -9.85 0.21
N ARG A 381 26.57 -9.89 -0.19
CA ARG A 381 25.54 -10.74 0.38
C ARG A 381 24.98 -11.61 -0.74
N ILE A 382 24.87 -12.90 -0.48
CA ILE A 382 24.26 -13.86 -1.39
C ILE A 382 22.98 -14.37 -0.73
N GLU A 383 21.87 -14.25 -1.45
CA GLU A 383 20.58 -14.76 -1.02
C GLU A 383 20.11 -15.85 -1.98
N ALA A 384 19.81 -17.03 -1.45
CA ALA A 384 19.17 -18.08 -2.21
C ALA A 384 17.69 -17.77 -2.41
N LEU A 385 17.22 -17.85 -3.66
CA LEU A 385 15.82 -17.68 -4.03
C LEU A 385 15.24 -19.04 -4.43
N TYR A 386 13.93 -19.19 -4.28
CA TYR A 386 13.25 -20.36 -4.80
C TYR A 386 13.24 -20.36 -6.34
N THR A 387 13.12 -21.54 -6.92
CA THR A 387 13.03 -21.72 -8.37
C THR A 387 11.58 -21.98 -8.77
N VAL A 388 11.14 -21.36 -9.85
CA VAL A 388 9.83 -21.64 -10.45
C VAL A 388 9.94 -22.79 -11.44
N ALA A 389 8.82 -23.46 -11.68
CA ALA A 389 8.74 -24.52 -12.69
C ALA A 389 8.97 -23.93 -14.10
N PRO A 390 9.50 -24.73 -15.04
CA PRO A 390 9.73 -24.29 -16.40
C PRO A 390 8.42 -23.95 -17.12
N ALA A 391 8.51 -23.14 -18.18
CA ALA A 391 7.36 -22.78 -19.02
C ALA A 391 6.58 -23.98 -19.59
N SER A 392 7.26 -25.10 -19.79
CA SER A 392 6.66 -26.37 -20.25
C SER A 392 5.93 -27.16 -19.16
N SER A 393 5.93 -26.68 -17.93
CA SER A 393 5.21 -27.35 -16.84
C SER A 393 3.71 -27.43 -17.14
N ARG A 394 3.11 -28.57 -16.83
CA ARG A 394 1.65 -28.79 -16.94
C ARG A 394 0.83 -27.74 -16.16
N ASP A 395 1.39 -27.26 -15.05
CA ASP A 395 0.74 -26.29 -14.18
C ASP A 395 1.11 -24.84 -14.54
N ALA A 396 1.87 -24.60 -15.60
CA ALA A 396 2.07 -23.26 -16.15
C ALA A 396 0.78 -22.76 -16.81
N MET A 397 0.49 -21.48 -16.65
CA MET A 397 -0.75 -20.89 -17.13
C MET A 397 -0.47 -19.55 -17.81
N VAL A 398 -0.97 -19.39 -19.04
CA VAL A 398 -0.95 -18.07 -19.71
C VAL A 398 -1.90 -17.14 -18.96
N ILE A 399 -1.39 -16.00 -18.51
CA ILE A 399 -2.16 -14.99 -17.78
C ILE A 399 -2.36 -13.71 -18.58
N ALA A 400 -1.53 -13.46 -19.59
CA ALA A 400 -1.74 -12.42 -20.57
C ALA A 400 -1.12 -12.84 -21.89
N ASP A 401 -1.92 -12.87 -22.92
CA ASP A 401 -1.47 -12.97 -24.31
C ASP A 401 -1.69 -11.61 -24.97
N PHE A 402 -0.62 -10.86 -25.05
CA PHE A 402 -0.65 -9.51 -25.60
C PHE A 402 -0.68 -9.47 -27.15
N SER A 403 -0.70 -10.61 -27.82
CA SER A 403 -0.72 -10.68 -29.28
C SER A 403 -2.04 -10.22 -29.89
N ASP A 404 -3.12 -10.26 -29.12
CA ASP A 404 -4.39 -9.63 -29.48
C ASP A 404 -4.45 -8.21 -28.90
N LEU A 405 -4.22 -7.22 -29.75
CA LEU A 405 -4.22 -5.81 -29.38
C LEU A 405 -5.58 -5.33 -28.84
N ALA A 406 -6.68 -6.03 -29.14
CA ALA A 406 -8.01 -5.70 -28.64
C ALA A 406 -8.13 -5.96 -27.12
N THR A 407 -7.28 -6.80 -26.56
CA THR A 407 -7.26 -7.07 -25.11
C THR A 407 -6.50 -6.02 -24.29
N ILE A 408 -5.84 -5.08 -24.97
CA ILE A 408 -5.10 -3.99 -24.32
C ILE A 408 -6.04 -2.79 -24.16
N HIS A 409 -6.67 -2.69 -23.01
CA HIS A 409 -7.71 -1.70 -22.73
C HIS A 409 -7.16 -0.39 -22.11
N ASP A 410 -5.99 -0.46 -21.47
CA ASP A 410 -5.36 0.71 -20.83
C ASP A 410 -4.05 1.03 -21.57
N ARG A 411 -3.99 2.22 -22.17
CA ARG A 411 -2.81 2.71 -22.90
C ARG A 411 -2.54 4.14 -22.50
N ARG A 412 -1.39 4.35 -21.87
CA ARG A 412 -0.99 5.67 -21.37
C ARG A 412 0.49 5.89 -21.58
N THR A 413 0.88 7.14 -21.78
CA THR A 413 2.28 7.56 -21.91
C THR A 413 2.53 8.85 -21.12
N ALA A 414 3.79 9.10 -20.79
CA ALA A 414 4.22 10.43 -20.39
C ALA A 414 4.00 11.41 -21.58
N ALA A 415 3.81 12.70 -21.27
CA ALA A 415 3.50 13.72 -22.28
C ALA A 415 4.56 13.84 -23.41
N THR A 416 5.80 13.45 -23.12
CA THR A 416 6.93 13.49 -24.07
C THR A 416 7.17 12.16 -24.78
N VAL A 417 6.32 11.16 -24.53
CA VAL A 417 6.50 9.80 -25.07
C VAL A 417 5.36 9.45 -26.03
N THR A 418 5.73 8.97 -27.20
CA THR A 418 4.81 8.34 -28.15
C THR A 418 4.93 6.83 -28.08
N GLN A 419 3.82 6.12 -28.29
CA GLN A 419 3.75 4.66 -28.24
C GLN A 419 3.10 4.10 -29.50
N THR A 420 3.74 3.11 -30.11
CA THR A 420 3.19 2.33 -31.22
C THR A 420 3.23 0.85 -30.89
N LEU A 421 2.13 0.15 -31.16
CA LEU A 421 2.00 -1.29 -30.98
C LEU A 421 1.89 -1.99 -32.33
N GLY A 422 2.47 -3.17 -32.40
CA GLY A 422 2.38 -4.05 -33.55
C GLY A 422 2.38 -5.51 -33.12
N VAL A 423 2.10 -6.39 -34.07
CA VAL A 423 2.18 -7.84 -33.86
C VAL A 423 3.35 -8.37 -34.69
N GLU A 424 4.28 -9.06 -34.01
CA GLU A 424 5.40 -9.78 -34.66
C GLU A 424 4.96 -11.22 -34.96
N THR A 425 5.18 -11.68 -36.19
CA THR A 425 4.79 -13.01 -36.65
C THR A 425 5.95 -13.84 -37.23
N ASN A 426 7.06 -13.19 -37.57
CA ASN A 426 8.18 -13.84 -38.24
C ASN A 426 9.25 -14.36 -37.25
N ASP A 427 9.53 -13.57 -36.22
CA ASP A 427 10.51 -13.92 -35.18
C ASP A 427 9.81 -13.90 -33.81
N THR A 428 9.23 -15.03 -33.46
CA THR A 428 8.39 -15.20 -32.26
C THR A 428 8.96 -16.19 -31.27
N ARG A 429 8.57 -16.07 -29.99
CA ARG A 429 8.88 -17.02 -28.91
C ARG A 429 7.68 -17.18 -27.99
N GLY A 430 7.46 -18.41 -27.54
CA GLY A 430 6.36 -18.73 -26.63
C GLY A 430 4.96 -18.73 -27.23
N GLY A 431 4.82 -18.31 -28.47
CA GLY A 431 3.55 -18.27 -29.22
C GLY A 431 3.81 -17.97 -30.69
N ALA A 432 2.80 -18.14 -31.54
CA ALA A 432 2.87 -17.85 -32.97
C ALA A 432 2.87 -16.35 -33.30
N ARG A 433 2.43 -15.55 -32.35
CA ARG A 433 2.33 -14.07 -32.45
C ARG A 433 2.84 -13.47 -31.17
N ASN A 434 3.59 -12.40 -31.28
CA ASN A 434 4.10 -11.66 -30.13
C ASN A 434 3.80 -10.17 -30.24
N LEU A 435 3.70 -9.48 -29.10
CA LEU A 435 3.49 -8.03 -29.08
C LEU A 435 4.81 -7.30 -29.33
N ARG A 436 4.83 -6.40 -30.31
CA ARG A 436 5.90 -5.44 -30.50
C ARG A 436 5.51 -4.09 -29.90
N ILE A 437 6.37 -3.55 -29.05
CA ILE A 437 6.19 -2.27 -28.37
C ILE A 437 7.30 -1.33 -28.82
N LYS A 438 6.91 -0.22 -29.43
CA LYS A 438 7.82 0.89 -29.73
C LYS A 438 7.42 2.09 -28.90
N ALA A 439 8.37 2.71 -28.23
CA ALA A 439 8.16 3.93 -27.49
C ALA A 439 9.30 4.91 -27.77
N GLU A 440 8.98 6.15 -28.10
CA GLU A 440 9.95 7.20 -28.42
C GLU A 440 9.79 8.35 -27.43
N ASN A 441 10.91 8.83 -26.90
CA ASN A 441 10.97 9.93 -25.96
C ASN A 441 11.57 11.16 -26.61
N ALA A 442 10.79 12.23 -26.74
CA ALA A 442 11.22 13.51 -27.28
C ALA A 442 11.99 14.38 -26.28
N ALA A 443 11.94 14.06 -24.98
CA ALA A 443 12.60 14.83 -23.93
C ALA A 443 14.11 14.60 -23.88
N THR A 444 14.81 15.55 -23.28
CA THR A 444 16.26 15.50 -23.04
C THR A 444 16.65 14.70 -21.78
N SER A 445 15.67 14.12 -21.10
CA SER A 445 15.85 13.29 -19.92
C SER A 445 15.12 11.97 -20.07
N SER A 446 15.70 10.88 -19.60
CA SER A 446 15.04 9.59 -19.45
C SER A 446 14.13 9.54 -18.23
N ARG A 447 14.41 10.37 -17.22
CA ARG A 447 13.60 10.41 -15.99
C ARG A 447 12.22 10.98 -16.30
N GLY A 448 11.18 10.21 -15.93
CA GLY A 448 9.80 10.57 -16.20
C GLY A 448 9.31 10.16 -17.61
N ALA A 449 10.16 9.54 -18.42
CA ALA A 449 9.79 8.99 -19.73
C ALA A 449 9.29 7.54 -19.57
N TRP A 450 7.98 7.36 -19.64
CA TRP A 450 7.33 6.06 -19.46
C TRP A 450 6.20 5.81 -20.45
N SER A 451 5.89 4.53 -20.65
CA SER A 451 4.82 4.02 -21.50
C SER A 451 4.17 2.81 -20.84
N LEU A 452 2.85 2.78 -20.72
CA LEU A 452 2.05 1.74 -20.08
C LEU A 452 1.11 1.08 -21.06
N LEU A 453 1.03 -0.25 -20.95
CA LEU A 453 0.02 -1.10 -21.58
C LEU A 453 -0.65 -1.94 -20.49
N GLY A 454 -1.97 -1.93 -20.42
CA GLY A 454 -2.75 -2.69 -19.45
C GLY A 454 -3.67 -3.72 -20.10
N HIS A 455 -3.48 -4.99 -19.74
CA HIS A 455 -4.41 -6.07 -20.03
C HIS A 455 -5.38 -6.19 -18.84
N VAL A 456 -6.64 -5.83 -19.07
CA VAL A 456 -7.66 -5.78 -18.00
C VAL A 456 -8.37 -7.13 -17.90
N HIS A 457 -8.47 -7.63 -16.67
CA HIS A 457 -9.27 -8.80 -16.31
C HIS A 457 -10.53 -8.32 -15.59
N PRO A 458 -11.70 -8.34 -16.23
CA PRO A 458 -12.96 -8.01 -15.56
C PRO A 458 -13.32 -9.07 -14.52
N PHE A 459 -14.26 -8.74 -13.65
CA PHE A 459 -14.82 -9.71 -12.70
C PHE A 459 -15.43 -10.95 -13.43
N PRO A 460 -15.23 -12.18 -12.95
CA PRO A 460 -14.44 -12.55 -11.76
C PRO A 460 -12.94 -12.36 -12.00
N TYR A 461 -12.27 -11.71 -11.03
CA TYR A 461 -10.85 -11.37 -11.13
C TYR A 461 -9.95 -12.59 -11.24
N PHE A 462 -8.77 -12.38 -11.77
CA PHE A 462 -7.84 -13.47 -12.02
C PHE A 462 -7.21 -13.97 -10.73
N ASN A 463 -7.25 -15.29 -10.50
CA ASN A 463 -6.74 -15.93 -9.28
C ASN A 463 -5.43 -16.66 -9.54
N LEU A 464 -4.35 -16.18 -8.93
CA LEU A 464 -3.00 -16.72 -9.05
C LEU A 464 -2.54 -17.50 -7.81
N LYS A 465 -3.45 -17.90 -6.92
CA LYS A 465 -3.10 -18.75 -5.77
C LYS A 465 -2.37 -20.02 -6.24
N GLY A 466 -1.26 -20.34 -5.55
CA GLY A 466 -0.42 -21.49 -5.93
C GLY A 466 0.68 -21.18 -6.94
N LYS A 467 0.65 -20.05 -7.62
CA LYS A 467 1.75 -19.57 -8.44
C LYS A 467 2.80 -18.88 -7.58
N ARG A 468 4.05 -18.87 -8.04
CA ARG A 468 5.19 -18.31 -7.30
C ARG A 468 6.07 -17.41 -8.15
N GLY A 469 5.81 -17.34 -9.44
CA GLY A 469 6.53 -16.49 -10.35
C GLY A 469 5.91 -16.41 -11.72
N PHE A 470 6.60 -15.73 -12.61
CA PHE A 470 6.19 -15.49 -13.98
C PHE A 470 7.32 -15.84 -14.94
N GLY A 471 6.97 -16.21 -16.15
CA GLY A 471 7.90 -16.40 -17.23
C GLY A 471 7.45 -15.62 -18.47
N ILE A 472 8.37 -14.90 -19.09
CA ILE A 472 8.11 -14.14 -20.30
C ILE A 472 9.31 -14.16 -21.23
N TRP A 473 9.07 -14.34 -22.52
CA TRP A 473 10.07 -14.10 -23.56
C TRP A 473 10.12 -12.60 -23.88
N VAL A 474 11.30 -12.03 -23.87
CA VAL A 474 11.55 -10.63 -24.26
C VAL A 474 12.66 -10.57 -25.28
N LYS A 475 12.40 -9.97 -26.43
CA LYS A 475 13.43 -9.57 -27.39
C LYS A 475 13.85 -8.14 -27.08
N GLY A 476 14.98 -8.01 -26.39
CA GLY A 476 15.53 -6.72 -26.00
C GLY A 476 16.21 -6.01 -27.16
N ASP A 477 16.36 -4.72 -27.04
CA ASP A 477 16.98 -3.81 -28.02
C ASP A 477 18.29 -3.19 -27.52
N GLY A 478 18.71 -3.51 -26.27
CA GLY A 478 19.90 -2.94 -25.65
C GLY A 478 19.78 -1.46 -25.27
N SER A 479 18.58 -0.91 -25.24
CA SER A 479 18.33 0.51 -24.96
C SER A 479 18.73 0.92 -23.53
N GLY A 480 18.86 -0.05 -22.62
CA GLY A 480 19.06 0.20 -21.20
C GLY A 480 17.81 0.75 -20.49
N ALA A 481 16.65 0.76 -21.13
CA ALA A 481 15.39 1.06 -20.48
C ALA A 481 14.97 -0.04 -19.50
N LEU A 482 13.93 0.19 -18.73
CA LEU A 482 13.40 -0.74 -17.74
C LEU A 482 12.00 -1.20 -18.17
N LEU A 483 11.80 -2.52 -18.30
CA LEU A 483 10.47 -3.10 -18.44
C LEU A 483 9.99 -3.61 -17.08
N ASN A 484 8.83 -3.14 -16.65
CA ASN A 484 8.16 -3.60 -15.44
C ASN A 484 6.92 -4.41 -15.82
N VAL A 485 6.84 -5.64 -15.34
CA VAL A 485 5.62 -6.45 -15.36
C VAL A 485 4.91 -6.20 -14.03
N GLN A 486 3.82 -5.47 -14.07
CA GLN A 486 3.09 -5.06 -12.88
C GLN A 486 1.75 -5.78 -12.80
N LEU A 487 1.42 -6.32 -11.63
CA LEU A 487 0.10 -6.85 -11.30
C LEU A 487 -0.66 -5.82 -10.48
N GLN A 488 -1.95 -5.66 -10.77
CA GLN A 488 -2.81 -4.77 -9.98
C GLN A 488 -4.01 -5.53 -9.41
N THR A 489 -4.33 -5.20 -8.16
CA THR A 489 -5.57 -5.60 -7.52
C THR A 489 -6.61 -4.48 -7.61
N PRO A 490 -7.90 -4.81 -7.66
CA PRO A 490 -8.94 -3.78 -7.63
C PRO A 490 -8.87 -2.97 -6.35
N ARG A 491 -9.22 -1.70 -6.48
CA ARG A 491 -9.15 -0.72 -5.38
C ARG A 491 -9.94 -1.17 -4.14
N GLU A 492 -11.01 -1.89 -4.36
CA GLU A 492 -11.95 -2.38 -3.37
C GLU A 492 -11.36 -3.49 -2.49
N TYR A 493 -10.38 -4.25 -3.02
CA TYR A 493 -9.69 -5.27 -2.23
C TYR A 493 -8.50 -4.69 -1.49
N SER A 494 -7.52 -4.18 -2.20
CA SER A 494 -6.35 -3.56 -1.59
C SER A 494 -5.87 -2.33 -2.36
N GLY A 495 -6.25 -2.22 -3.64
CA GLY A 495 -5.81 -1.14 -4.52
C GLY A 495 -4.29 -1.11 -4.69
N THR A 496 -3.63 -2.26 -4.59
CA THR A 496 -2.18 -2.37 -4.61
C THR A 496 -1.67 -2.91 -5.94
N ALA A 497 -0.40 -2.70 -6.18
CA ALA A 497 0.32 -3.26 -7.32
C ALA A 497 1.61 -3.93 -6.86
N SER A 498 2.04 -4.96 -7.57
CA SER A 498 3.37 -5.56 -7.43
C SER A 498 4.18 -5.35 -8.69
N ASP A 499 5.48 -5.11 -8.54
CA ASP A 499 6.38 -4.73 -9.60
C ASP A 499 7.47 -5.77 -9.80
N HIS A 500 7.74 -6.11 -11.08
CA HIS A 500 8.71 -7.10 -11.45
C HIS A 500 9.54 -6.57 -12.62
N TYR A 501 10.83 -6.33 -12.39
CA TYR A 501 11.68 -5.56 -13.28
C TYR A 501 12.54 -6.41 -14.18
N ILE A 502 12.67 -5.97 -15.44
CA ILE A 502 13.55 -6.52 -16.45
C ILE A 502 14.40 -5.38 -17.02
N ASP A 503 15.69 -5.39 -16.79
CA ASP A 503 16.62 -4.46 -17.44
C ASP A 503 16.77 -4.82 -18.92
N LEU A 504 16.51 -3.87 -19.82
CA LEU A 504 16.65 -4.02 -21.26
C LEU A 504 18.09 -3.71 -21.71
N ASP A 505 19.06 -4.28 -21.03
CA ASP A 505 20.49 -4.14 -21.26
C ASP A 505 21.06 -5.19 -22.25
N PHE A 506 20.19 -5.93 -22.91
CA PHE A 506 20.53 -7.01 -23.84
C PHE A 506 19.82 -6.83 -25.20
N THR A 507 20.40 -7.45 -26.24
CA THR A 507 19.80 -7.55 -27.57
C THR A 507 19.39 -8.99 -27.86
N GLY A 508 18.34 -9.16 -28.67
CA GLY A 508 17.80 -10.48 -29.03
C GLY A 508 16.91 -11.10 -27.96
N TRP A 509 16.53 -12.35 -28.18
CA TRP A 509 15.56 -13.05 -27.34
C TRP A 509 16.21 -13.57 -26.03
N ARG A 510 15.52 -13.30 -24.91
CA ARG A 510 15.82 -13.86 -23.57
C ARG A 510 14.54 -14.32 -22.93
N TYR A 511 14.55 -15.51 -22.35
CA TYR A 511 13.49 -15.94 -21.44
C TYR A 511 13.82 -15.41 -20.04
N VAL A 512 12.88 -14.68 -19.45
CA VAL A 512 13.05 -14.07 -18.13
C VAL A 512 12.07 -14.69 -17.16
N GLU A 513 12.59 -15.16 -16.04
CA GLU A 513 11.80 -15.61 -14.90
C GLU A 513 11.77 -14.51 -13.85
N LEU A 514 10.56 -14.14 -13.46
CA LEU A 514 10.28 -13.16 -12.43
C LEU A 514 9.65 -13.88 -11.24
N LEU A 515 10.21 -13.68 -10.06
CA LEU A 515 9.59 -14.22 -8.86
C LEU A 515 8.45 -13.34 -8.40
N LEU A 516 7.42 -13.94 -7.81
CA LEU A 516 6.29 -13.18 -7.27
C LEU A 516 6.71 -12.26 -6.12
N ARG A 517 7.85 -12.57 -5.47
CA ARG A 517 8.51 -11.68 -4.52
C ARG A 517 8.97 -10.41 -5.25
N GLU A 518 8.53 -9.27 -4.76
CA GLU A 518 8.93 -7.95 -5.26
C GLU A 518 10.37 -7.62 -4.95
N ARG A 519 10.95 -6.75 -5.76
CA ARG A 519 12.35 -6.40 -5.68
C ARG A 519 12.61 -4.95 -5.99
N ASP A 520 13.60 -4.41 -5.31
CA ASP A 520 14.23 -3.16 -5.69
C ASP A 520 15.07 -3.33 -6.95
N THR A 521 15.22 -2.23 -7.67
CA THR A 521 16.21 -2.08 -8.71
C THR A 521 17.12 -0.88 -8.41
N ALA A 522 18.37 -0.98 -8.80
CA ALA A 522 19.32 0.12 -8.67
C ALA A 522 18.91 1.38 -9.45
N ARG A 523 17.95 1.28 -10.35
CA ARG A 523 17.47 2.34 -11.23
C ARG A 523 16.19 3.03 -10.75
N LEU A 524 15.70 2.73 -9.56
CA LEU A 524 14.47 3.32 -9.04
C LEU A 524 14.47 4.85 -8.98
N TYR A 525 15.64 5.45 -8.78
CA TYR A 525 15.78 6.91 -8.76
C TYR A 525 15.80 7.56 -10.14
N ASP A 526 15.94 6.78 -11.20
CA ASP A 526 16.07 7.28 -12.58
C ASP A 526 14.73 7.49 -13.28
N TYR A 527 13.64 6.99 -12.72
CA TYR A 527 12.32 7.11 -13.33
C TYR A 527 11.24 7.50 -12.32
N VAL A 528 10.14 8.00 -12.85
CA VAL A 528 8.94 8.37 -12.10
C VAL A 528 7.81 7.41 -12.45
N TRP A 529 7.16 6.86 -11.45
CA TRP A 529 6.02 5.97 -11.62
C TRP A 529 4.81 6.71 -12.18
N PRO A 530 4.04 6.12 -13.10
CA PRO A 530 2.92 6.81 -13.71
C PRO A 530 1.74 7.08 -12.77
N SER A 531 1.49 6.22 -11.78
CA SER A 531 0.25 6.36 -11.00
C SER A 531 0.32 5.96 -9.54
N VAL A 532 1.18 5.03 -9.17
CA VAL A 532 1.21 4.45 -7.81
C VAL A 532 2.43 4.84 -7.01
N ALA A 533 3.27 5.68 -7.56
CA ALA A 533 4.54 6.08 -6.97
C ALA A 533 4.43 6.74 -5.59
N ASP A 534 3.30 7.34 -5.27
CA ASP A 534 3.04 7.99 -3.98
C ASP A 534 2.17 7.13 -3.07
N GLN A 535 1.81 5.94 -3.52
CA GLN A 535 0.96 5.06 -2.76
C GLN A 535 1.80 4.09 -1.95
N PHE A 536 1.29 3.82 -0.81
CA PHE A 536 1.58 2.75 0.06
C PHE A 536 1.36 1.39 -0.63
N HIS A 537 2.43 0.62 -0.80
CA HIS A 537 2.34 -0.70 -1.40
C HIS A 537 2.24 -1.77 -0.32
N ARG A 538 1.09 -2.41 -0.28
CA ARG A 538 0.92 -3.68 0.42
C ARG A 538 1.33 -4.82 -0.50
N ASP A 539 1.50 -6.00 0.07
CA ASP A 539 1.59 -7.23 -0.73
C ASP A 539 0.34 -7.31 -1.61
N VAL A 540 0.52 -7.56 -2.90
CA VAL A 540 -0.59 -7.71 -3.84
C VAL A 540 -1.44 -8.92 -3.45
N ASP A 541 -2.76 -8.77 -3.49
CA ASP A 541 -3.67 -9.91 -3.33
C ASP A 541 -3.73 -10.72 -4.62
N ILE A 542 -2.91 -11.76 -4.69
CA ILE A 542 -2.78 -12.62 -5.87
C ILE A 542 -4.04 -13.43 -6.21
N ALA A 543 -5.05 -13.42 -5.34
CA ALA A 543 -6.33 -14.06 -5.62
C ALA A 543 -7.26 -13.16 -6.46
N HIS A 544 -6.97 -11.86 -6.54
CA HIS A 544 -7.85 -10.88 -7.16
C HIS A 544 -7.08 -9.92 -8.06
N ILE A 545 -6.51 -10.42 -9.14
CA ILE A 545 -5.79 -9.60 -10.12
C ILE A 545 -6.76 -9.07 -11.16
N CYS A 546 -6.92 -7.75 -11.21
CA CYS A 546 -7.81 -7.08 -12.15
C CYS A 546 -7.10 -6.53 -13.39
N GLN A 547 -5.78 -6.36 -13.34
CA GLN A 547 -5.02 -5.83 -14.46
C GLN A 547 -3.56 -6.26 -14.41
N ILE A 548 -3.00 -6.54 -15.57
CA ILE A 548 -1.59 -6.85 -15.77
C ILE A 548 -1.02 -5.78 -16.69
N ASN A 549 -0.01 -5.05 -16.22
CA ASN A 549 0.62 -3.98 -16.98
C ASN A 549 2.02 -4.37 -17.46
N LEU A 550 2.35 -3.88 -18.64
CA LEU A 550 3.71 -3.75 -19.12
C LEU A 550 4.05 -2.26 -19.11
N LEU A 551 5.01 -1.85 -18.28
CA LEU A 551 5.47 -0.47 -18.22
C LEU A 551 6.91 -0.38 -18.68
N LEU A 552 7.15 0.39 -19.72
CA LEU A 552 8.48 0.87 -20.05
C LEU A 552 8.78 2.12 -19.23
N ASN A 553 9.93 2.15 -18.58
CA ASN A 553 10.41 3.31 -17.82
C ASN A 553 11.85 3.63 -18.23
N ALA A 554 12.29 4.83 -17.91
CA ALA A 554 13.60 5.35 -18.28
C ALA A 554 13.90 5.20 -19.77
N ILE A 555 12.91 5.49 -20.62
CA ILE A 555 13.09 5.51 -22.08
C ILE A 555 14.17 6.55 -22.40
N PRO A 556 15.23 6.19 -23.15
CA PRO A 556 16.39 7.06 -23.36
C PRO A 556 16.03 8.47 -23.83
N ALA A 557 16.77 9.47 -23.36
CA ALA A 557 16.60 10.87 -23.77
C ALA A 557 16.77 11.01 -25.28
N LYS A 558 15.82 11.65 -25.95
CA LYS A 558 15.76 11.77 -27.43
C LYS A 558 15.97 10.43 -28.14
N GLY A 559 15.55 9.34 -27.50
CA GLY A 559 15.78 7.98 -27.93
C GLY A 559 14.50 7.16 -27.99
N ARG A 560 14.68 5.87 -28.22
CA ARG A 560 13.57 4.94 -28.38
C ARG A 560 13.85 3.59 -27.72
N VAL A 561 12.76 2.86 -27.51
CA VAL A 561 12.73 1.45 -27.15
C VAL A 561 11.92 0.72 -28.22
N ASP A 562 12.43 -0.41 -28.71
CA ASP A 562 11.74 -1.27 -29.69
C ASP A 562 11.92 -2.73 -29.28
N ILE A 563 10.99 -3.26 -28.52
CA ILE A 563 11.04 -4.61 -27.96
C ILE A 563 9.89 -5.47 -28.47
N VAL A 564 10.08 -6.79 -28.38
CA VAL A 564 9.01 -7.77 -28.61
C VAL A 564 8.84 -8.63 -27.37
N VAL A 565 7.60 -8.83 -26.95
CA VAL A 565 7.28 -9.69 -25.78
C VAL A 565 6.36 -10.83 -26.17
N GLY A 566 6.64 -12.00 -25.65
CA GLY A 566 5.77 -13.19 -25.75
C GLY A 566 4.66 -13.18 -24.69
N PRO A 567 3.83 -14.23 -24.66
CA PRO A 567 2.84 -14.41 -23.62
C PRO A 567 3.48 -14.45 -22.22
N LEU A 568 2.78 -13.87 -21.25
CA LEU A 568 3.17 -13.94 -19.84
C LEU A 568 2.56 -15.19 -19.21
N LEU A 569 3.40 -16.00 -18.61
CA LEU A 569 3.05 -17.23 -17.93
C LEU A 569 3.12 -17.07 -16.42
N ALA A 570 2.12 -17.56 -15.70
CA ALA A 570 2.22 -17.75 -14.25
C ALA A 570 2.72 -19.17 -13.95
N LEU A 571 3.76 -19.26 -13.11
CA LEU A 571 4.52 -20.48 -12.86
C LEU A 571 4.39 -20.90 -11.38
N PRO A 572 4.16 -22.21 -11.09
CA PRO A 572 4.23 -22.72 -9.72
C PRO A 572 5.69 -22.82 -9.26
N VAL A 573 5.91 -23.13 -7.98
CA VAL A 573 7.23 -23.53 -7.48
C VAL A 573 7.65 -24.83 -8.15
N LEU A 574 8.91 -24.96 -8.51
CA LEU A 574 9.49 -26.25 -8.89
C LEU A 574 9.44 -27.16 -7.66
N LYS A 575 8.68 -28.25 -7.78
CA LYS A 575 8.70 -29.32 -6.78
C LYS A 575 9.92 -30.19 -7.08
N GLY A 576 10.78 -30.34 -6.07
CA GLY A 576 11.94 -31.23 -6.13
C GLY A 576 11.54 -32.70 -6.17
#